data_91ec9ca957d6a56f062a27dad511783e
#
_entry.id   91ec9ca957d6a56f062a27dad511783e
#
_cell.length_a   1.000
_cell.length_b   1.000
_cell.length_c   1.000
_cell.angle_alpha   90.00
_cell.angle_beta   90.00
_cell.angle_gamma   90.00
#
_symmetry.space_group_name_H-M   'P 1'
#
loop_
_entity.id
_entity.type
_entity.pdbx_description
1 polymer ?
#
loop_
_entity_poly.entity_id
_entity_poly.type
_entity_poly.pdbx_seq_one_letter_code
_entity_poly.pdbx_strand_id
1 'polypeptide(L)' 'MHITVLPQRKQLEIAGRRRAADVLRELGFLPGTAMVIRGDVLVPEGTMLEADDVVEIRSVISGG' A
#
# COMPACT_ATOMS: atom_id res chain seq x y z
N MET A 1 -6.32 -8.80 1.41
CA MET A 1 -4.96 -8.64 0.89
C MET A 1 -3.97 -8.54 2.03
N HIS A 2 -2.77 -9.04 1.80
CA HIS A 2 -1.69 -8.96 2.77
C HIS A 2 -0.83 -7.73 2.46
N ILE A 3 -0.60 -6.89 3.46
CA ILE A 3 0.12 -5.64 3.27
C ILE A 3 1.33 -5.58 4.19
N THR A 4 2.49 -5.23 3.62
CA THR A 4 3.70 -4.96 4.38
C THR A 4 4.04 -3.49 4.21
N VAL A 5 4.17 -2.77 5.31
CA VAL A 5 4.53 -1.35 5.30
C VAL A 5 6.00 -1.21 5.66
N LEU A 6 6.76 -0.63 4.75
CA LEU A 6 8.20 -0.41 4.94
C LEU A 6 8.48 1.07 5.24
N PRO A 7 9.54 1.36 5.96
CA PRO A 7 10.62 0.46 6.38
C PRO A 7 10.36 -0.33 7.67
N GLN A 8 9.26 -0.07 8.35
CA GLN A 8 8.96 -0.66 9.65
C GLN A 8 8.73 -2.17 9.60
N ARG A 9 8.43 -2.72 8.42
CA ARG A 9 8.05 -4.12 8.22
C ARG A 9 6.78 -4.48 8.97
N LYS A 10 5.88 -3.52 9.10
CA LYS A 10 4.59 -3.76 9.72
C LYS A 10 3.71 -4.55 8.74
N GLN A 11 3.13 -5.64 9.21
CA GLN A 11 2.28 -6.50 8.39
C GLN A 11 0.85 -6.41 8.87
N LEU A 12 -0.09 -6.37 7.93
CA LEU A 12 -1.50 -6.34 8.26
C LEU A 12 -2.31 -6.96 7.12
N GLU A 13 -3.56 -7.27 7.44
CA GLU A 13 -4.50 -7.86 6.49
C GLU A 13 -5.67 -6.91 6.31
N ILE A 14 -6.10 -6.74 5.06
CA ILE A 14 -7.32 -6.01 4.74
C ILE A 14 -8.19 -6.95 3.91
N ALA A 15 -9.43 -7.16 4.35
CA ALA A 15 -10.37 -8.01 3.63
C ALA A 15 -10.96 -7.27 2.44
N GLY A 16 -11.19 -8.00 1.34
CA GLY A 16 -11.87 -7.47 0.18
C GLY A 16 -10.98 -6.66 -0.74
N ARG A 17 -11.62 -6.07 -1.74
CA ARG A 17 -10.95 -5.28 -2.76
C ARG A 17 -10.84 -3.83 -2.32
N ARG A 18 -9.76 -3.17 -2.73
CA ARG A 18 -9.54 -1.75 -2.44
C ARG A 18 -8.78 -1.12 -3.59
N ARG A 19 -9.06 0.13 -3.90
CA ARG A 19 -8.13 0.89 -4.73
C ARG A 19 -6.86 1.17 -3.94
N ALA A 20 -5.73 1.25 -4.63
CA ALA A 20 -4.46 1.53 -3.95
C ALA A 20 -4.55 2.82 -3.12
N ALA A 21 -5.19 3.86 -3.67
CA ALA A 21 -5.37 5.12 -2.96
C ALA A 21 -6.16 4.93 -1.65
N ASP A 22 -7.16 4.06 -1.67
CA ASP A 22 -7.97 3.80 -0.47
C ASP A 22 -7.17 3.07 0.60
N VAL A 23 -6.29 2.15 0.17
CA VAL A 23 -5.39 1.46 1.11
C VAL A 23 -4.49 2.48 1.79
N LEU A 24 -3.89 3.39 1.02
CA LEU A 24 -3.04 4.42 1.59
C LEU A 24 -3.80 5.29 2.58
N ARG A 25 -5.03 5.67 2.23
CA ARG A 25 -5.84 6.49 3.12
C ARG A 25 -6.18 5.75 4.40
N GLU A 26 -6.55 4.48 4.31
CA GLU A 26 -6.89 3.68 5.49
C GLU A 26 -5.69 3.52 6.42
N LEU A 27 -4.48 3.54 5.86
CA LEU A 27 -3.26 3.41 6.65
C LEU A 27 -2.73 4.76 7.14
N GLY A 28 -3.40 5.84 6.80
CA GLY A 28 -3.04 7.17 7.29
C GLY A 28 -2.00 7.90 6.45
N PHE A 29 -1.71 7.43 5.26
CA PHE A 29 -0.77 8.13 4.37
C PHE A 29 -1.48 9.26 3.64
N LEU A 30 -0.79 10.39 3.51
CA LEU A 30 -1.25 11.48 2.67
C LEU A 30 -1.00 11.16 1.20
N PRO A 31 -1.82 11.69 0.27
CA PRO A 31 -1.58 11.47 -1.15
C PRO A 31 -0.16 11.85 -1.56
N GLY A 32 0.45 11.03 -2.40
CA GLY A 32 1.78 11.31 -2.92
C GLY A 32 2.93 11.03 -1.96
N THR A 33 2.66 10.50 -0.77
CA THR A 33 3.72 10.29 0.22
C THR A 33 4.13 8.83 0.37
N ALA A 34 3.53 7.94 -0.42
CA ALA A 34 3.88 6.52 -0.37
C ALA A 34 3.63 5.87 -1.71
N MET A 35 4.40 4.82 -1.98
CA MET A 35 4.27 4.00 -3.19
C MET A 35 3.61 2.68 -2.85
N VAL A 36 2.80 2.18 -3.80
CA VAL A 36 2.14 0.89 -3.67
C VAL A 36 2.78 -0.06 -4.67
N ILE A 37 3.29 -1.18 -4.19
CA ILE A 37 3.97 -2.17 -5.00
C ILE A 37 3.23 -3.49 -4.87
N ARG A 38 2.75 -4.01 -6.00
CA ARG A 38 2.08 -5.31 -6.05
C ARG A 38 3.02 -6.31 -6.69
N GLY A 39 3.46 -7.30 -5.93
CA GLY A 39 4.55 -8.17 -6.36
C GLY A 39 5.80 -7.34 -6.55
N ASP A 40 6.31 -7.27 -7.77
CA ASP A 40 7.47 -6.46 -8.09
C ASP A 40 7.13 -5.20 -8.90
N VAL A 41 5.83 -4.86 -8.99
CA VAL A 41 5.38 -3.80 -9.87
C VAL A 41 4.82 -2.64 -9.06
N LEU A 42 5.38 -1.45 -9.29
CA LEU A 42 4.82 -0.21 -8.77
C LEU A 42 3.52 0.07 -9.50
N VAL A 43 2.44 0.25 -8.76
CA VAL A 43 1.13 0.48 -9.37
C VAL A 43 0.62 1.88 -9.03
N PRO A 44 -0.12 2.50 -9.96
CA PRO A 44 -0.73 3.81 -9.71
C PRO A 44 -1.78 3.73 -8.59
N GLU A 45 -2.04 4.86 -7.96
CA GLU A 45 -2.99 4.93 -6.85
C GLU A 45 -4.41 4.56 -7.26
N GLY A 46 -4.74 4.70 -8.54
CA GLY A 46 -6.06 4.31 -9.05
C GLY A 46 -6.23 2.81 -9.30
N THR A 47 -5.18 2.03 -9.13
CA THR A 47 -5.22 0.60 -9.40
C THR A 47 -6.10 -0.13 -8.39
N MET A 48 -6.96 -1.02 -8.89
CA MET A 48 -7.77 -1.86 -8.01
C MET A 48 -6.95 -3.06 -7.54
N LEU A 49 -6.82 -3.18 -6.23
CA LEU A 49 -6.13 -4.31 -5.61
C LEU A 49 -7.17 -5.36 -5.24
N GLU A 50 -6.83 -6.63 -5.48
CA GLU A 50 -7.74 -7.74 -5.26
C GLU A 50 -7.60 -8.32 -3.86
N ALA A 51 -8.60 -9.08 -3.45
CA ALA A 51 -8.65 -9.61 -2.09
C ALA A 51 -7.48 -10.54 -1.74
N ASP A 52 -6.88 -11.18 -2.75
CA ASP A 52 -5.77 -12.12 -2.54
C ASP A 52 -4.41 -11.53 -2.92
N ASP A 53 -4.34 -10.22 -3.19
CA ASP A 53 -3.07 -9.60 -3.55
C ASP A 53 -2.14 -9.51 -2.34
N VAL A 54 -0.85 -9.53 -2.66
CA VAL A 54 0.23 -9.27 -1.69
C VAL A 54 0.85 -7.92 -2.08
N VAL A 55 0.81 -6.98 -1.17
CA VAL A 55 1.12 -5.59 -1.46
C VAL A 55 2.16 -5.06 -0.48
N GLU A 56 3.05 -4.23 -1.00
CA GLU A 56 4.06 -3.55 -0.20
C GLU A 56 3.84 -2.06 -0.30
N ILE A 57 3.90 -1.37 0.82
CA ILE A 57 3.78 0.09 0.87
C ILE A 57 5.11 0.66 1.31
N ARG A 58 5.65 1.60 0.53
CA ARG A 58 6.90 2.26 0.86
C ARG A 58 6.69 3.76 0.96
N SER A 59 7.04 4.32 2.10
CA SER A 59 7.03 5.77 2.26
C SER A 59 8.11 6.40 1.40
N VAL A 60 7.77 7.49 0.72
CA VAL A 60 8.74 8.25 -0.06
C VAL A 60 9.27 9.45 0.69
N ILE A 61 8.80 9.67 1.91
CA ILE A 61 9.26 10.76 2.76
C ILE A 61 10.37 10.24 3.64
N SER A 62 11.57 10.79 3.47
CA SER A 62 12.72 10.43 4.30
C SER A 62 12.81 11.35 5.50
N GLY A 63 13.40 10.86 6.58
CA GLY A 63 13.66 11.64 7.77
C GLY A 63 12.42 12.09 8.52
N GLY A 64 11.36 11.33 8.39
CA GLY A 64 10.08 11.63 9.03
C GLY A 64 10.16 11.69 10.53
#